data_a94a497a0bbee6cc958096b0ec779ce4
#
_entry.id   a94a497a0bbee6cc958096b0ec779ce4
#
_cell.length_a   1.000
_cell.length_b   1.000
_cell.length_c   1.000
_cell.angle_alpha   90.00
_cell.angle_beta   90.00
_cell.angle_gamma   90.00
#
_symmetry.space_group_name_H-M   'P 1'
#
loop_
_entity.id
_entity.type
_entity.pdbx_description
1 polymer ?
#
loop_
_entity_poly.entity_id
_entity_poly.type
_entity_poly.pdbx_seq_one_letter_code
_entity_poly.pdbx_strand_id
1 'polypeptide(L)'
;VENLLVAQHQQLKPGLFSGLLKAPAFRRAQSEALDRAATWLERIGLLEHANRQASNLAYGDQRRLEIARCMVTQPEILMLDEPAAGLNPKETKELDELIAELRNHHNTTILLIEHDMKLVMGISDRIYVVNQGTPLANGTPEEIRNNPDVNRVYLGEA
;
A
#
# COMPACT_ATOMS: atom_id res chain seq x y z
N VAL A 1 -11.05 -12.79 -1.91
CA VAL A 1 -11.99 -11.67 -1.61
C VAL A 1 -12.20 -11.46 -0.11
N GLU A 2 -12.25 -12.54 0.69
CA GLU A 2 -12.53 -12.48 2.14
C GLU A 2 -11.60 -11.53 2.92
N ASN A 3 -10.31 -11.52 2.60
CA ASN A 3 -9.33 -10.60 3.23
C ASN A 3 -9.74 -9.13 3.14
N LEU A 4 -10.28 -8.70 1.99
CA LEU A 4 -10.74 -7.33 1.78
C LEU A 4 -12.08 -7.06 2.46
N LEU A 5 -12.97 -8.06 2.55
CA LEU A 5 -14.25 -7.93 3.26
C LEU A 5 -14.04 -7.81 4.77
N VAL A 6 -13.13 -8.61 5.32
CA VAL A 6 -12.77 -8.53 6.76
C VAL A 6 -12.19 -7.16 7.09
N ALA A 7 -11.33 -6.59 6.25
CA ALA A 7 -10.78 -5.25 6.46
C ALA A 7 -11.87 -4.17 6.51
N GLN A 8 -12.95 -4.32 5.75
CA GLN A 8 -14.09 -3.38 5.72
C GLN A 8 -15.08 -3.56 6.88
N HIS A 9 -14.91 -4.59 7.71
CA HIS A 9 -15.91 -4.94 8.73
C HIS A 9 -16.21 -3.80 9.72
N GLN A 10 -15.21 -3.00 10.07
CA GLN A 10 -15.40 -1.85 10.97
C GLN A 10 -16.21 -0.70 10.34
N GLN A 11 -16.20 -0.60 9.01
CA GLN A 11 -16.96 0.41 8.26
C GLN A 11 -18.41 -0.03 8.03
N LEU A 12 -18.63 -1.34 7.94
CA LEU A 12 -19.96 -1.94 7.92
C LEU A 12 -20.54 -1.84 9.34
N LYS A 13 -21.20 -0.71 9.66
CA LYS A 13 -21.93 -0.53 10.93
C LYS A 13 -23.39 -1.01 10.79
N PRO A 14 -23.69 -2.31 10.66
CA PRO A 14 -25.04 -2.79 10.88
C PRO A 14 -25.20 -2.91 12.40
N GLY A 15 -26.17 -2.20 12.97
CA GLY A 15 -26.55 -2.48 14.36
C GLY A 15 -26.81 -3.98 14.49
N LEU A 16 -26.47 -4.58 15.65
CA LEU A 16 -26.59 -6.02 15.93
C LEU A 16 -27.95 -6.61 15.47
N PHE A 17 -29.02 -5.84 15.54
CA PHE A 17 -30.37 -6.23 15.11
C PHE A 17 -30.56 -6.26 13.57
N SER A 18 -29.87 -5.42 12.82
CA SER A 18 -30.02 -5.38 11.34
C SER A 18 -29.34 -6.57 10.66
N GLY A 19 -28.27 -7.10 11.26
CA GLY A 19 -27.61 -8.32 10.80
C GLY A 19 -28.47 -9.58 11.00
N LEU A 20 -29.19 -9.68 12.13
CA LEU A 20 -30.05 -10.83 12.45
C LEU A 20 -31.25 -10.93 11.48
N LEU A 21 -31.80 -9.79 11.05
CA LEU A 21 -33.02 -9.73 10.22
C LEU A 21 -32.74 -9.69 8.70
N LYS A 22 -31.47 -9.78 8.26
CA LYS A 22 -31.05 -9.65 6.85
C LYS A 22 -31.76 -8.47 6.15
N ALA A 23 -31.86 -7.34 6.86
CA ALA A 23 -32.56 -6.15 6.39
C ALA A 23 -32.03 -5.69 5.02
N PRO A 24 -32.84 -5.08 4.14
CA PRO A 24 -32.41 -4.59 2.82
C PRO A 24 -31.16 -3.72 2.88
N ALA A 25 -31.01 -2.90 3.92
CA ALA A 25 -29.84 -2.06 4.17
C ALA A 25 -28.57 -2.90 4.39
N PHE A 26 -28.66 -4.04 5.07
CA PHE A 26 -27.52 -4.95 5.27
C PHE A 26 -27.06 -5.57 3.95
N ARG A 27 -28.01 -6.03 3.12
CA ARG A 27 -27.69 -6.61 1.80
C ARG A 27 -27.03 -5.58 0.89
N ARG A 28 -27.51 -4.33 0.91
CA ARG A 28 -26.94 -3.24 0.14
C ARG A 28 -25.51 -2.94 0.60
N ALA A 29 -25.27 -2.79 1.89
CA ALA A 29 -23.93 -2.55 2.44
C ALA A 29 -22.97 -3.71 2.11
N GLN A 30 -23.44 -4.96 2.15
CA GLN A 30 -22.65 -6.12 1.78
C GLN A 30 -22.30 -6.13 0.27
N SER A 31 -23.26 -5.78 -0.61
CA SER A 31 -23.01 -5.64 -2.05
C SER A 31 -21.96 -4.56 -2.33
N GLU A 32 -22.12 -3.38 -1.74
CA GLU A 32 -21.16 -2.28 -1.88
C GLU A 32 -19.74 -2.66 -1.39
N ALA A 33 -19.64 -3.45 -0.31
CA ALA A 33 -18.35 -3.95 0.17
C ALA A 33 -17.72 -4.96 -0.78
N LEU A 34 -18.53 -5.83 -1.41
CA LEU A 34 -18.08 -6.77 -2.43
C LEU A 34 -17.61 -6.05 -3.69
N ASP A 35 -18.36 -5.05 -4.14
CA ASP A 35 -18.01 -4.25 -5.32
C ASP A 35 -16.67 -3.51 -5.10
N ARG A 36 -16.48 -2.89 -3.92
CA ARG A 36 -15.19 -2.28 -3.57
C ARG A 36 -14.06 -3.31 -3.53
N ALA A 37 -14.30 -4.48 -2.93
CA ALA A 37 -13.30 -5.53 -2.90
C ALA A 37 -12.93 -6.03 -4.30
N ALA A 38 -13.90 -6.21 -5.18
CA ALA A 38 -13.67 -6.60 -6.58
C ALA A 38 -12.87 -5.54 -7.34
N THR A 39 -13.22 -4.26 -7.20
CA THR A 39 -12.48 -3.14 -7.80
C THR A 39 -11.02 -3.12 -7.36
N TRP A 40 -10.73 -3.35 -6.06
CA TRP A 40 -9.35 -3.42 -5.59
C TRP A 40 -8.60 -4.65 -6.10
N LEU A 41 -9.26 -5.82 -6.15
CA LEU A 41 -8.66 -7.02 -6.73
C LEU A 41 -8.35 -6.86 -8.23
N GLU A 42 -9.22 -6.20 -8.98
CA GLU A 42 -8.98 -5.87 -10.39
C GLU A 42 -7.78 -4.94 -10.55
N ARG A 43 -7.71 -3.88 -9.75
CA ARG A 43 -6.62 -2.89 -9.77
C ARG A 43 -5.25 -3.51 -9.53
N ILE A 44 -5.15 -4.46 -8.60
CA ILE A 44 -3.90 -5.17 -8.32
C ILE A 44 -3.69 -6.43 -9.18
N GLY A 45 -4.55 -6.67 -10.19
CA GLY A 45 -4.45 -7.81 -11.11
C GLY A 45 -4.77 -9.17 -10.51
N LEU A 46 -5.53 -9.22 -9.41
CA LEU A 46 -5.85 -10.46 -8.69
C LEU A 46 -7.33 -10.85 -8.71
N LEU A 47 -8.14 -10.25 -9.58
CA LEU A 47 -9.58 -10.54 -9.66
C LEU A 47 -9.86 -12.02 -9.96
N GLU A 48 -9.11 -12.62 -10.88
CA GLU A 48 -9.25 -14.06 -11.22
C GLU A 48 -8.87 -14.98 -10.05
N HIS A 49 -8.10 -14.45 -9.08
CA HIS A 49 -7.69 -15.16 -7.87
C HIS A 49 -8.54 -14.82 -6.64
N ALA A 50 -9.70 -14.16 -6.82
CA ALA A 50 -10.56 -13.70 -5.73
C ALA A 50 -10.94 -14.78 -4.72
N ASN A 51 -11.10 -16.04 -5.17
CA ASN A 51 -11.46 -17.20 -4.35
C ASN A 51 -10.25 -18.07 -3.95
N ARG A 52 -9.03 -17.69 -4.35
CA ARG A 52 -7.81 -18.42 -3.96
C ARG A 52 -7.41 -18.05 -2.54
N GLN A 53 -6.85 -19.01 -1.79
CA GLN A 53 -6.22 -18.72 -0.50
C GLN A 53 -5.00 -17.82 -0.71
N ALA A 54 -4.88 -16.75 0.10
CA ALA A 54 -3.79 -15.79 -0.04
C ALA A 54 -2.40 -16.44 0.11
N SER A 55 -2.26 -17.46 0.96
CA SER A 55 -1.02 -18.22 1.12
C SER A 55 -0.56 -18.98 -0.14
N ASN A 56 -1.44 -19.17 -1.12
CA ASN A 56 -1.15 -19.83 -2.39
C ASN A 56 -0.84 -18.85 -3.53
N LEU A 57 -0.80 -17.54 -3.23
CA LEU A 57 -0.37 -16.52 -4.18
C LEU A 57 1.16 -16.40 -4.20
N ALA A 58 1.72 -15.91 -5.29
CA ALA A 58 3.12 -15.51 -5.33
C ALA A 58 3.40 -14.39 -4.32
N TYR A 59 4.65 -14.29 -3.85
CA TYR A 59 4.98 -13.35 -2.78
C TYR A 59 4.67 -11.88 -3.15
N GLY A 60 4.99 -11.46 -4.37
CA GLY A 60 4.64 -10.12 -4.87
C GLY A 60 3.12 -9.86 -4.91
N ASP A 61 2.34 -10.89 -5.26
CA ASP A 61 0.87 -10.80 -5.22
C ASP A 61 0.33 -10.64 -3.80
N GLN A 62 0.97 -11.34 -2.83
CA GLN A 62 0.60 -11.19 -1.41
C GLN A 62 0.87 -9.76 -0.93
N ARG A 63 2.00 -9.14 -1.32
CA ARG A 63 2.33 -7.75 -0.98
C ARG A 63 1.32 -6.77 -1.58
N ARG A 64 0.95 -6.94 -2.86
CA ARG A 64 -0.09 -6.11 -3.48
C ARG A 64 -1.45 -6.30 -2.79
N LEU A 65 -1.80 -7.53 -2.39
CA LEU A 65 -3.03 -7.80 -1.65
C LEU A 65 -3.04 -7.15 -0.26
N GLU A 66 -1.90 -7.08 0.44
CA GLU A 66 -1.75 -6.38 1.72
C GLU A 66 -2.05 -4.89 1.58
N ILE A 67 -1.52 -4.24 0.54
CA ILE A 67 -1.80 -2.84 0.24
C ILE A 67 -3.28 -2.65 -0.09
N ALA A 68 -3.85 -3.47 -0.97
CA ALA A 68 -5.28 -3.39 -1.32
C ALA A 68 -6.18 -3.58 -0.10
N ARG A 69 -5.80 -4.44 0.85
CA ARG A 69 -6.51 -4.65 2.11
C ARG A 69 -6.51 -3.39 3.00
N CYS A 70 -5.44 -2.61 2.98
CA CYS A 70 -5.42 -1.31 3.64
C CYS A 70 -6.27 -0.29 2.89
N MET A 71 -6.10 -0.20 1.58
CA MET A 71 -6.72 0.82 0.74
C MET A 71 -8.24 0.68 0.62
N VAL A 72 -8.78 -0.54 0.68
CA VAL A 72 -10.24 -0.77 0.65
C VAL A 72 -10.97 -0.10 1.83
N THR A 73 -10.24 0.23 2.90
CA THR A 73 -10.77 0.98 4.05
C THR A 73 -10.75 2.50 3.85
N GLN A 74 -10.25 2.98 2.71
CA GLN A 74 -10.13 4.40 2.37
C GLN A 74 -9.37 5.21 3.45
N PRO A 75 -8.13 4.84 3.77
CA PRO A 75 -7.35 5.51 4.80
C PRO A 75 -6.90 6.91 4.33
N GLU A 76 -6.80 7.86 5.26
CA GLU A 76 -6.16 9.16 5.02
C GLU A 76 -4.63 9.05 4.96
N ILE A 77 -4.07 8.08 5.70
CA ILE A 77 -2.63 7.81 5.75
C ILE A 77 -2.40 6.31 5.59
N LEU A 78 -1.54 5.94 4.65
CA LEU A 78 -1.03 4.59 4.46
C LEU A 78 0.44 4.54 4.87
N MET A 79 0.78 3.66 5.81
CA MET A 79 2.16 3.46 6.27
C MET A 79 2.68 2.13 5.74
N LEU A 80 3.79 2.19 5.00
CA LEU A 80 4.45 1.03 4.39
C LEU A 80 5.87 0.92 4.93
N ASP A 81 6.17 -0.23 5.53
CA ASP A 81 7.49 -0.52 6.08
C ASP A 81 8.15 -1.61 5.23
N GLU A 82 9.20 -1.25 4.50
CA GLU A 82 9.95 -2.06 3.55
C GLU A 82 9.07 -2.93 2.64
N PRO A 83 8.10 -2.35 1.92
CA PRO A 83 7.15 -3.13 1.13
C PRO A 83 7.80 -3.87 -0.04
N ALA A 84 8.98 -3.42 -0.51
CA ALA A 84 9.73 -4.05 -1.59
C ALA A 84 10.68 -5.18 -1.12
N ALA A 85 10.81 -5.40 0.19
CA ALA A 85 11.72 -6.41 0.72
C ALA A 85 11.38 -7.82 0.19
N GLY A 86 12.36 -8.49 -0.39
CA GLY A 86 12.22 -9.86 -0.91
C GLY A 86 11.53 -9.98 -2.27
N LEU A 87 11.17 -8.88 -2.91
CA LEU A 87 10.63 -8.85 -4.27
C LEU A 87 11.75 -8.98 -5.32
N ASN A 88 11.43 -9.60 -6.45
CA ASN A 88 12.29 -9.56 -7.61
C ASN A 88 12.13 -8.22 -8.36
N PRO A 89 13.04 -7.86 -9.30
CA PRO A 89 13.00 -6.56 -9.98
C PRO A 89 11.69 -6.25 -10.72
N LYS A 90 11.01 -7.27 -11.24
CA LYS A 90 9.72 -7.11 -11.91
C LYS A 90 8.62 -6.79 -10.89
N GLU A 91 8.57 -7.55 -9.80
CA GLU A 91 7.58 -7.34 -8.72
C GLU A 91 7.79 -5.98 -8.03
N THR A 92 9.06 -5.56 -7.84
CA THR A 92 9.38 -4.22 -7.32
C THR A 92 8.81 -3.14 -8.22
N LYS A 93 9.01 -3.25 -9.54
CA LYS A 93 8.46 -2.29 -10.49
C LYS A 93 6.93 -2.23 -10.46
N GLU A 94 6.26 -3.38 -10.39
CA GLU A 94 4.80 -3.46 -10.27
C GLU A 94 4.30 -2.82 -8.97
N LEU A 95 5.06 -2.97 -7.88
CA LEU A 95 4.77 -2.32 -6.60
C LEU A 95 4.96 -0.80 -6.68
N ASP A 96 6.04 -0.32 -7.32
CA ASP A 96 6.31 1.10 -7.53
C ASP A 96 5.20 1.77 -8.33
N GLU A 97 4.76 1.13 -9.42
CA GLU A 97 3.65 1.59 -10.25
C GLU A 97 2.35 1.69 -9.43
N LEU A 98 2.07 0.70 -8.58
CA LEU A 98 0.91 0.72 -7.68
C LEU A 98 1.01 1.87 -6.67
N ILE A 99 2.15 2.07 -6.00
CA ILE A 99 2.34 3.15 -5.02
C ILE A 99 2.21 4.52 -5.71
N ALA A 100 2.80 4.69 -6.89
CA ALA A 100 2.67 5.92 -7.67
C ALA A 100 1.22 6.19 -8.09
N GLU A 101 0.46 5.18 -8.48
CA GLU A 101 -0.97 5.29 -8.77
C GLU A 101 -1.76 5.73 -7.52
N LEU A 102 -1.49 5.11 -6.36
CA LEU A 102 -2.13 5.47 -5.10
C LEU A 102 -1.87 6.92 -4.72
N ARG A 103 -0.63 7.38 -4.85
CA ARG A 103 -0.23 8.77 -4.60
C ARG A 103 -1.00 9.75 -5.50
N ASN A 104 -1.14 9.44 -6.78
CA ASN A 104 -1.67 10.37 -7.78
C ASN A 104 -3.20 10.41 -7.83
N HIS A 105 -3.88 9.32 -7.51
CA HIS A 105 -5.31 9.15 -7.74
C HIS A 105 -6.14 8.92 -6.48
N HIS A 106 -5.49 8.79 -5.32
CA HIS A 106 -6.17 8.64 -4.04
C HIS A 106 -5.80 9.79 -3.10
N ASN A 107 -6.79 10.29 -2.36
CA ASN A 107 -6.56 11.33 -1.35
C ASN A 107 -5.95 10.72 -0.06
N THR A 108 -4.86 9.95 -0.25
CA THR A 108 -4.17 9.20 0.81
C THR A 108 -2.72 9.65 0.87
N THR A 109 -2.28 10.11 2.03
CA THR A 109 -0.86 10.37 2.29
C THR A 109 -0.13 9.06 2.50
N ILE A 110 1.00 8.86 1.82
CA ILE A 110 1.80 7.64 1.96
C ILE A 110 3.08 7.97 2.74
N LEU A 111 3.28 7.27 3.87
CA LEU A 111 4.54 7.24 4.58
C LEU A 111 5.24 5.92 4.26
N LEU A 112 6.38 6.02 3.57
CA LEU A 112 7.17 4.88 3.13
C LEU A 112 8.49 4.83 3.89
N ILE A 113 8.82 3.68 4.48
CA ILE A 113 10.15 3.37 5.00
C ILE A 113 10.80 2.40 4.04
N GLU A 114 11.93 2.79 3.47
CA GLU A 114 12.68 2.00 2.49
C GLU A 114 14.16 2.34 2.52
N HIS A 115 14.98 1.41 2.06
CA HIS A 115 16.42 1.57 1.93
C HIS A 115 16.87 1.51 0.44
N ASP A 116 15.99 1.18 -0.50
CA ASP A 116 16.27 1.30 -1.94
C ASP A 116 16.13 2.76 -2.37
N MET A 117 17.26 3.42 -2.52
CA MET A 117 17.32 4.83 -2.92
C MET A 117 16.69 5.09 -4.29
N LYS A 118 16.72 4.12 -5.23
CA LYS A 118 16.11 4.31 -6.56
C LYS A 118 14.60 4.39 -6.45
N LEU A 119 14.02 3.49 -5.68
CA LEU A 119 12.59 3.46 -5.39
C LEU A 119 12.18 4.77 -4.70
N VAL A 120 12.82 5.10 -3.57
CA VAL A 120 12.50 6.30 -2.78
C VAL A 120 12.58 7.57 -3.61
N MET A 121 13.65 7.75 -4.38
CA MET A 121 13.85 8.94 -5.25
C MET A 121 12.80 9.02 -6.37
N GLY A 122 12.27 7.88 -6.82
CA GLY A 122 11.32 7.83 -7.94
C GLY A 122 9.89 8.16 -7.54
N ILE A 123 9.49 7.86 -6.29
CA ILE A 123 8.08 7.93 -5.90
C ILE A 123 7.78 8.92 -4.77
N SER A 124 8.79 9.49 -4.11
CA SER A 124 8.58 10.39 -2.96
C SER A 124 8.51 11.86 -3.39
N ASP A 125 7.65 12.64 -2.71
CA ASP A 125 7.64 14.10 -2.81
C ASP A 125 8.64 14.72 -1.84
N ARG A 126 8.85 14.07 -0.68
CA ARG A 126 9.76 14.49 0.37
C ARG A 126 10.41 13.30 1.05
N ILE A 127 11.70 13.41 1.32
CA ILE A 127 12.51 12.34 1.89
C ILE A 127 13.11 12.82 3.20
N TYR A 128 13.03 11.98 4.23
CA TYR A 128 13.74 12.12 5.49
C TYR A 128 14.78 11.01 5.59
N VAL A 129 16.06 11.38 5.59
CA VAL A 129 17.17 10.44 5.69
C VAL A 129 17.57 10.29 7.14
N VAL A 130 17.61 9.05 7.62
CA VAL A 130 18.01 8.70 8.99
C VAL A 130 19.24 7.80 8.92
N ASN A 131 20.28 8.14 9.70
CA ASN A 131 21.49 7.33 9.84
C ASN A 131 21.71 6.98 11.32
N GLN A 132 21.77 5.69 11.66
CA GLN A 132 21.98 5.18 13.03
C GLN A 132 21.04 5.83 14.06
N GLY A 133 19.76 5.99 13.70
CA GLY A 133 18.75 6.57 14.58
C GLY A 133 18.76 8.09 14.68
N THR A 134 19.66 8.80 13.98
CA THR A 134 19.72 10.26 13.96
C THR A 134 19.32 10.82 12.60
N PRO A 135 18.55 11.93 12.55
CA PRO A 135 18.24 12.62 11.30
C PRO A 135 19.54 13.10 10.62
N LEU A 136 19.72 12.76 9.35
CA LEU A 136 20.86 13.17 8.54
C LEU A 136 20.49 14.30 7.59
N ALA A 137 19.38 14.17 6.86
CA ALA A 137 18.90 15.15 5.90
C ALA A 137 17.39 15.07 5.72
N ASN A 138 16.78 16.12 5.22
CA ASN A 138 15.41 16.09 4.70
C ASN A 138 15.28 17.06 3.53
N GLY A 139 14.46 16.71 2.53
CA GLY A 139 14.26 17.54 1.35
C GLY A 139 13.51 16.82 0.25
N THR A 140 13.46 17.46 -0.91
CA THR A 140 13.00 16.86 -2.16
C THR A 140 13.99 15.78 -2.63
N PRO A 141 13.59 14.86 -3.53
CA PRO A 141 14.52 13.89 -4.13
C PRO A 141 15.77 14.53 -4.74
N GLU A 142 15.63 15.70 -5.37
CA GLU A 142 16.75 16.43 -5.98
C GLU A 142 17.73 16.97 -4.92
N GLU A 143 17.19 17.56 -3.84
CA GLU A 143 18.02 18.05 -2.72
C GLU A 143 18.77 16.90 -2.03
N ILE A 144 18.10 15.77 -1.82
CA ILE A 144 18.72 14.59 -1.19
C ILE A 144 19.78 13.97 -2.09
N ARG A 145 19.55 13.88 -3.40
CA ARG A 145 20.52 13.36 -4.37
C ARG A 145 21.81 14.19 -4.38
N ASN A 146 21.70 15.50 -4.21
CA ASN A 146 22.84 16.42 -4.23
C ASN A 146 23.48 16.65 -2.85
N ASN A 147 22.98 15.99 -1.82
CA ASN A 147 23.48 16.16 -0.45
C ASN A 147 24.77 15.34 -0.24
N PRO A 148 25.92 15.99 0.08
CA PRO A 148 27.21 15.29 0.21
C PRO A 148 27.23 14.31 1.38
N ASP A 149 26.51 14.57 2.47
CA ASP A 149 26.47 13.66 3.61
C ASP A 149 25.67 12.39 3.31
N VAL A 150 24.58 12.52 2.53
CA VAL A 150 23.79 11.37 2.06
C VAL A 150 24.62 10.55 1.06
N ASN A 151 25.30 11.19 0.12
CA ASN A 151 26.14 10.53 -0.87
C ASN A 151 27.24 9.71 -0.19
N ARG A 152 27.91 10.27 0.81
CA ARG A 152 28.95 9.58 1.58
C ARG A 152 28.41 8.34 2.32
N VAL A 153 27.21 8.41 2.88
CA VAL A 153 26.65 7.33 3.72
C VAL A 153 25.94 6.25 2.90
N TYR A 154 25.21 6.62 1.87
CA TYR A 154 24.29 5.72 1.16
C TYR A 154 24.69 5.42 -0.29
N LEU A 155 25.38 6.32 -0.98
CA LEU A 155 25.76 6.14 -2.38
C LEU A 155 27.23 5.73 -2.56
N GLY A 156 28.02 5.71 -1.49
CA GLY A 156 29.39 5.21 -1.49
C GLY A 156 30.38 6.06 -2.32
N GLU A 157 30.02 7.29 -2.64
CA GLU A 157 30.94 8.24 -3.28
C GLU A 157 31.85 8.84 -2.21
N ALA A 158 33.11 8.42 -2.25
CA ALA A 158 34.21 8.95 -1.45
C ALA A 158 34.82 10.19 -2.09
#